data_aaca9b644c7f7f13aa2c7ce5933dfc87
#
_entry.id   aaca9b644c7f7f13aa2c7ce5933dfc87
#
_cell.length_a   1.000
_cell.length_b   1.000
_cell.length_c   1.000
_cell.angle_alpha   90.00
_cell.angle_beta   90.00
_cell.angle_gamma   90.00
#
_symmetry.space_group_name_H-M   'P 1'
#
loop_
_entity.id
_entity.type
_entity.pdbx_description
1 polymer ?
#
loop_
_entity_poly.entity_id
_entity_poly.type
_entity_poly.pdbx_seq_one_letter_code
_entity_poly.pdbx_strand_id
1 'polypeptide(L)'
;MAKKVLVVDDEKLIVKGIRFSLLQDGMEVDCAYDGEEALNMAKANSYDMILLDVMLPKMDGFEVCQAIREFSDVPIVMLTAKGDDMDKILGLEYGADDYITKPFNILEVKARIKAIMRRTSPERAPQVQSSIIEKGDIKLDCDSRRLFINDNEINLTAREFELLEILIKNENKVYSRESLLKIVWGEDYPGDVRTVDVHVRR
;
A
#
# COMPACT_ATOMS: atom_id res chain seq x y z
N MET A 1 10.30 -16.68 4.68
CA MET A 1 10.86 -16.36 3.35
C MET A 1 11.32 -14.92 3.33
N ALA A 2 12.37 -14.57 2.57
CA ALA A 2 12.77 -13.18 2.39
C ALA A 2 11.64 -12.40 1.70
N LYS A 3 11.39 -11.17 2.13
CA LYS A 3 10.39 -10.30 1.52
C LYS A 3 10.92 -9.73 0.20
N LYS A 4 10.11 -9.75 -0.84
CA LYS A 4 10.49 -9.31 -2.19
C LYS A 4 9.85 -7.97 -2.54
N VAL A 5 10.68 -6.98 -2.90
CA VAL A 5 10.27 -5.61 -3.23
C VAL A 5 10.63 -5.29 -4.67
N LEU A 6 9.71 -4.68 -5.41
CA LEU A 6 10.00 -4.06 -6.70
C LEU A 6 10.23 -2.56 -6.48
N VAL A 7 11.37 -2.05 -6.96
CA VAL A 7 11.72 -0.62 -6.92
C VAL A 7 11.72 -0.07 -8.33
N VAL A 8 10.86 0.92 -8.57
CA VAL A 8 10.66 1.51 -9.90
C VAL A 8 10.95 3.00 -9.84
N ASP A 9 11.99 3.43 -10.55
CA ASP A 9 12.38 4.84 -10.67
C ASP A 9 13.37 4.96 -11.84
N ASP A 10 13.25 5.96 -12.68
CA ASP A 10 14.16 6.17 -13.81
C ASP A 10 15.54 6.69 -13.38
N GLU A 11 15.63 7.26 -12.18
CA GLU A 11 16.88 7.72 -11.58
C GLU A 11 17.68 6.55 -10.98
N LYS A 12 18.64 6.02 -11.76
CA LYS A 12 19.48 4.87 -11.36
C LYS A 12 20.18 5.02 -10.00
N LEU A 13 20.49 6.25 -9.58
CA LEU A 13 21.12 6.51 -8.28
C LEU A 13 20.14 6.30 -7.13
N ILE A 14 18.88 6.71 -7.28
CA ILE A 14 17.82 6.49 -6.31
C ILE A 14 17.58 4.99 -6.18
N VAL A 15 17.36 4.29 -7.29
CA VAL A 15 17.17 2.82 -7.31
C VAL A 15 18.33 2.10 -6.62
N LYS A 16 19.59 2.45 -6.93
CA LYS A 16 20.76 1.85 -6.30
C LYS A 16 20.79 2.08 -4.79
N GLY A 17 20.47 3.29 -4.34
CA GLY A 17 20.44 3.65 -2.91
C GLY A 17 19.39 2.86 -2.14
N ILE A 18 18.15 2.81 -2.65
CA ILE A 18 17.05 2.04 -2.06
C ILE A 18 17.40 0.55 -2.06
N ARG A 19 17.79 -0.01 -3.21
CA ARG A 19 18.15 -1.42 -3.37
C ARG A 19 19.23 -1.83 -2.36
N PHE A 20 20.33 -1.09 -2.30
CA PHE A 20 21.42 -1.38 -1.36
C PHE A 20 20.94 -1.46 0.09
N SER A 21 20.11 -0.49 0.48
CA SER A 21 19.59 -0.41 1.84
C SER A 21 18.62 -1.54 2.18
N LEU A 22 17.75 -1.94 1.25
CA LEU A 22 16.80 -3.03 1.46
C LEU A 22 17.47 -4.40 1.46
N LEU A 23 18.50 -4.61 0.61
CA LEU A 23 19.32 -5.82 0.63
C LEU A 23 20.05 -6.01 1.98
N GLN A 24 20.52 -4.91 2.60
CA GLN A 24 21.11 -4.97 3.96
C GLN A 24 20.09 -5.41 5.02
N ASP A 25 18.82 -5.15 4.81
CA ASP A 25 17.73 -5.61 5.71
C ASP A 25 17.26 -7.05 5.38
N GLY A 26 17.95 -7.76 4.49
CA GLY A 26 17.64 -9.15 4.13
C GLY A 26 16.44 -9.31 3.19
N MET A 27 16.03 -8.25 2.49
CA MET A 27 14.97 -8.30 1.48
C MET A 27 15.55 -8.67 0.11
N GLU A 28 14.73 -9.28 -0.74
CA GLU A 28 15.01 -9.42 -2.17
C GLU A 28 14.50 -8.18 -2.91
N VAL A 29 15.27 -7.67 -3.87
CA VAL A 29 14.93 -6.43 -4.57
C VAL A 29 15.13 -6.57 -6.06
N ASP A 30 14.03 -6.45 -6.79
CA ASP A 30 14.03 -6.27 -8.23
C ASP A 30 13.92 -4.76 -8.56
N CYS A 31 14.40 -4.36 -9.73
CA CYS A 31 14.42 -2.97 -10.15
C CYS A 31 13.89 -2.83 -11.56
N ALA A 32 13.07 -1.81 -11.80
CA ALA A 32 12.61 -1.38 -13.10
C ALA A 32 12.88 0.12 -13.28
N TYR A 33 13.04 0.57 -14.51
CA TYR A 33 13.46 1.94 -14.85
C TYR A 33 12.46 2.68 -15.74
N ASP A 34 11.35 2.03 -16.09
CA ASP A 34 10.20 2.61 -16.77
C ASP A 34 8.90 1.87 -16.40
N GLY A 35 7.77 2.50 -16.72
CA GLY A 35 6.47 1.97 -16.32
C GLY A 35 6.08 0.67 -17.03
N GLU A 36 6.46 0.49 -18.30
CA GLU A 36 6.17 -0.77 -19.02
C GLU A 36 6.97 -1.94 -18.45
N GLU A 37 8.26 -1.73 -18.13
CA GLU A 37 9.10 -2.72 -17.47
C GLU A 37 8.50 -3.10 -16.12
N ALA A 38 8.09 -2.10 -15.31
CA ALA A 38 7.48 -2.29 -14.01
C ALA A 38 6.22 -3.15 -14.09
N LEU A 39 5.30 -2.82 -15.00
CA LEU A 39 4.06 -3.56 -15.21
C LEU A 39 4.31 -5.01 -15.65
N ASN A 40 5.25 -5.22 -16.59
CA ASN A 40 5.62 -6.56 -17.04
C ASN A 40 6.22 -7.41 -15.90
N MET A 41 7.08 -6.81 -15.08
CA MET A 41 7.65 -7.49 -13.91
C MET A 41 6.60 -7.82 -12.87
N ALA A 42 5.65 -6.90 -12.60
CA ALA A 42 4.55 -7.12 -11.66
C ALA A 42 3.61 -8.24 -12.12
N LYS A 43 3.39 -8.40 -13.44
CA LYS A 43 2.60 -9.52 -14.00
C LYS A 43 3.33 -10.86 -13.93
N ALA A 44 4.67 -10.85 -14.10
CA ALA A 44 5.48 -12.06 -14.17
C ALA A 44 5.89 -12.60 -12.79
N ASN A 45 5.90 -11.78 -11.76
CA ASN A 45 6.39 -12.13 -10.42
C ASN A 45 5.42 -11.68 -9.32
N SER A 46 5.54 -12.33 -8.16
CA SER A 46 4.85 -11.90 -6.94
C SER A 46 5.79 -11.03 -6.09
N TYR A 47 5.30 -9.90 -5.64
CA TYR A 47 6.00 -8.98 -4.75
C TYR A 47 5.23 -8.79 -3.45
N ASP A 48 5.95 -8.55 -2.36
CA ASP A 48 5.35 -8.16 -1.08
C ASP A 48 5.09 -6.64 -1.00
N MET A 49 5.71 -5.87 -1.89
CA MET A 49 5.54 -4.42 -2.00
C MET A 49 6.16 -3.88 -3.29
N ILE A 50 5.61 -2.77 -3.78
CA ILE A 50 6.15 -2.00 -4.91
C ILE A 50 6.40 -0.56 -4.44
N LEU A 51 7.61 -0.05 -4.69
CA LEU A 51 7.93 1.37 -4.62
C LEU A 51 7.91 1.91 -6.04
N LEU A 52 7.08 2.90 -6.32
CA LEU A 52 6.74 3.31 -7.67
C LEU A 52 6.88 4.83 -7.82
N ASP A 53 7.81 5.28 -8.63
CA ASP A 53 7.88 6.70 -8.98
C ASP A 53 6.69 7.12 -9.82
N VAL A 54 6.22 8.34 -9.59
CA VAL A 54 5.15 8.95 -10.38
C VAL A 54 5.65 9.31 -11.77
N MET A 55 6.84 9.92 -11.84
CA MET A 55 7.39 10.47 -13.09
C MET A 55 8.25 9.43 -13.80
N LEU A 56 7.61 8.50 -14.49
CA LEU A 56 8.30 7.45 -15.25
C LEU A 56 8.19 7.67 -16.75
N PRO A 57 9.19 7.27 -17.53
CA PRO A 57 9.10 7.23 -18.99
C PRO A 57 8.16 6.12 -19.46
N LYS A 58 7.60 6.27 -20.66
CA LYS A 58 6.70 5.38 -21.38
C LYS A 58 5.29 5.29 -20.79
N MET A 59 5.15 4.91 -19.55
CA MET A 59 3.91 4.80 -18.80
C MET A 59 4.15 5.44 -17.43
N ASP A 60 3.35 6.41 -17.03
CA ASP A 60 3.52 7.09 -15.74
C ASP A 60 3.14 6.18 -14.55
N GLY A 61 3.57 6.56 -13.35
CA GLY A 61 3.37 5.76 -12.16
C GLY A 61 1.90 5.59 -11.79
N PHE A 62 1.02 6.54 -12.11
CA PHE A 62 -0.41 6.41 -11.86
C PHE A 62 -1.05 5.37 -12.76
N GLU A 63 -0.71 5.39 -14.05
CA GLU A 63 -1.16 4.40 -15.03
C GLU A 63 -0.68 2.99 -14.65
N VAL A 64 0.59 2.86 -14.22
CA VAL A 64 1.16 1.60 -13.73
C VAL A 64 0.41 1.11 -12.49
N CYS A 65 0.16 1.99 -11.52
CA CYS A 65 -0.58 1.66 -10.29
C CYS A 65 -1.97 1.13 -10.63
N GLN A 66 -2.72 1.86 -11.46
CA GLN A 66 -4.06 1.46 -11.89
C GLN A 66 -4.05 0.11 -12.62
N ALA A 67 -3.11 -0.10 -13.54
CA ALA A 67 -2.99 -1.36 -14.27
C ALA A 67 -2.62 -2.54 -13.36
N ILE A 68 -1.81 -2.33 -12.32
CA ILE A 68 -1.50 -3.36 -11.33
C ILE A 68 -2.73 -3.71 -10.50
N ARG A 69 -3.57 -2.72 -10.13
CA ARG A 69 -4.80 -2.94 -9.37
C ARG A 69 -5.86 -3.77 -10.10
N GLU A 70 -5.75 -3.92 -11.41
CA GLU A 70 -6.63 -4.84 -12.16
C GLU A 70 -6.40 -6.32 -11.82
N PHE A 71 -5.22 -6.68 -11.29
CA PHE A 71 -4.86 -8.08 -11.01
C PHE A 71 -4.16 -8.33 -9.68
N SER A 72 -3.84 -7.29 -8.89
CA SER A 72 -3.06 -7.45 -7.64
C SER A 72 -3.37 -6.37 -6.60
N ASP A 73 -3.53 -6.80 -5.35
CA ASP A 73 -3.67 -5.94 -4.17
C ASP A 73 -2.32 -5.73 -3.44
N VAL A 74 -1.21 -5.98 -4.13
CA VAL A 74 0.14 -5.76 -3.58
C VAL A 74 0.28 -4.32 -3.05
N PRO A 75 0.81 -4.10 -1.86
CA PRO A 75 1.03 -2.75 -1.35
C PRO A 75 1.91 -1.92 -2.30
N ILE A 76 1.41 -0.73 -2.70
CA ILE A 76 2.12 0.21 -3.56
C ILE A 76 2.36 1.50 -2.80
N VAL A 77 3.61 1.93 -2.73
CA VAL A 77 4.03 3.22 -2.18
C VAL A 77 4.54 4.08 -3.32
N MET A 78 3.86 5.22 -3.54
CA MET A 78 4.25 6.16 -4.59
C MET A 78 5.42 7.03 -4.13
N LEU A 79 6.39 7.26 -5.02
CA LEU A 79 7.46 8.24 -4.84
C LEU A 79 7.09 9.48 -5.65
N THR A 80 6.93 10.64 -5.00
CA THR A 80 6.44 11.87 -5.62
C THR A 80 7.40 13.03 -5.44
N ALA A 81 7.37 14.03 -6.33
CA ALA A 81 8.12 15.27 -6.15
C ALA A 81 7.54 16.11 -4.97
N LYS A 82 8.39 16.88 -4.30
CA LYS A 82 7.98 17.78 -3.22
C LYS A 82 7.17 18.95 -3.79
N GLY A 83 5.96 19.14 -3.26
CA GLY A 83 5.14 20.34 -3.54
C GLY A 83 3.85 20.08 -4.31
N ASP A 84 3.62 18.87 -4.78
CA ASP A 84 2.41 18.52 -5.51
C ASP A 84 1.43 17.74 -4.62
N ASP A 85 0.60 18.50 -3.87
CA ASP A 85 -0.45 17.88 -3.05
C ASP A 85 -1.50 17.17 -3.94
N MET A 86 -1.62 17.59 -5.20
CA MET A 86 -2.47 16.93 -6.19
C MET A 86 -1.94 15.55 -6.54
N ASP A 87 -0.63 15.37 -6.75
CA ASP A 87 -0.04 14.06 -7.04
C ASP A 87 -0.24 13.07 -5.90
N LYS A 88 -0.21 13.53 -4.65
CA LYS A 88 -0.47 12.69 -3.47
C LYS A 88 -1.92 12.22 -3.43
N ILE A 89 -2.87 13.12 -3.69
CA ILE A 89 -4.30 12.81 -3.72
C ILE A 89 -4.60 11.88 -4.89
N LEU A 90 -4.08 12.19 -6.08
CA LEU A 90 -4.23 11.34 -7.26
C LEU A 90 -3.63 9.96 -7.05
N GLY A 91 -2.41 9.86 -6.50
CA GLY A 91 -1.77 8.55 -6.22
C GLY A 91 -2.64 7.64 -5.35
N LEU A 92 -3.26 8.19 -4.32
CA LEU A 92 -4.18 7.45 -3.46
C LEU A 92 -5.49 7.13 -4.20
N GLU A 93 -6.03 8.03 -5.02
CA GLU A 93 -7.22 7.78 -5.85
C GLU A 93 -6.99 6.69 -6.90
N TYR A 94 -5.77 6.51 -7.41
CA TYR A 94 -5.39 5.41 -8.29
C TYR A 94 -5.07 4.10 -7.56
N GLY A 95 -5.22 4.06 -6.23
CA GLY A 95 -5.11 2.83 -5.45
C GLY A 95 -3.77 2.59 -4.79
N ALA A 96 -2.91 3.59 -4.68
CA ALA A 96 -1.72 3.52 -3.84
C ALA A 96 -2.08 3.43 -2.36
N ASP A 97 -1.28 2.73 -1.57
CA ASP A 97 -1.48 2.58 -0.12
C ASP A 97 -0.83 3.70 0.67
N ASP A 98 0.23 4.29 0.13
CA ASP A 98 0.98 5.37 0.77
C ASP A 98 1.81 6.14 -0.27
N TYR A 99 2.41 7.27 0.14
CA TYR A 99 3.32 8.05 -0.69
C TYR A 99 4.52 8.57 0.11
N ILE A 100 5.64 8.79 -0.59
CA ILE A 100 6.87 9.37 -0.04
C ILE A 100 7.31 10.49 -0.96
N THR A 101 7.56 11.68 -0.40
CA THR A 101 7.99 12.84 -1.19
C THR A 101 9.50 12.86 -1.38
N LYS A 102 9.95 13.07 -2.62
CA LYS A 102 11.36 13.36 -2.95
C LYS A 102 11.70 14.83 -2.61
N PRO A 103 12.88 15.14 -2.07
CA PRO A 103 13.91 14.20 -1.63
C PRO A 103 13.56 13.55 -0.29
N PHE A 104 13.77 12.24 -0.17
CA PHE A 104 13.49 11.48 1.03
C PHE A 104 14.76 10.99 1.72
N ASN A 105 14.65 10.71 3.00
CA ASN A 105 15.68 9.97 3.73
C ASN A 105 15.44 8.47 3.56
N ILE A 106 16.49 7.72 3.23
CA ILE A 106 16.40 6.27 3.09
C ILE A 106 15.89 5.57 4.36
N LEU A 107 16.14 6.12 5.53
CA LEU A 107 15.60 5.61 6.79
C LEU A 107 14.08 5.76 6.88
N GLU A 108 13.52 6.84 6.33
CA GLU A 108 12.07 7.03 6.22
C GLU A 108 11.46 5.97 5.30
N VAL A 109 12.03 5.75 4.11
CA VAL A 109 11.61 4.70 3.17
C VAL A 109 11.57 3.34 3.87
N LYS A 110 12.65 2.98 4.57
CA LYS A 110 12.74 1.71 5.33
C LYS A 110 11.69 1.60 6.42
N ALA A 111 11.46 2.67 7.17
CA ALA A 111 10.46 2.69 8.24
C ALA A 111 9.06 2.44 7.70
N ARG A 112 8.69 3.10 6.58
CA ARG A 112 7.38 2.91 5.93
C ARG A 112 7.22 1.51 5.37
N ILE A 113 8.23 0.98 4.66
CA ILE A 113 8.23 -0.39 4.16
C ILE A 113 8.00 -1.38 5.30
N LYS A 114 8.76 -1.26 6.39
CA LYS A 114 8.61 -2.15 7.56
C LYS A 114 7.23 -2.03 8.21
N ALA A 115 6.69 -0.81 8.29
CA ALA A 115 5.36 -0.59 8.85
C ALA A 115 4.26 -1.26 8.01
N ILE A 116 4.30 -1.12 6.69
CA ILE A 116 3.34 -1.72 5.77
C ILE A 116 3.48 -3.25 5.78
N MET A 117 4.70 -3.78 5.61
CA MET A 117 4.95 -5.23 5.59
C MET A 117 4.59 -5.94 6.90
N ARG A 118 4.75 -5.27 8.04
CA ARG A 118 4.34 -5.83 9.34
C ARG A 118 2.84 -6.05 9.43
N ARG A 119 2.06 -5.24 8.75
CA ARG A 119 0.59 -5.31 8.75
C ARG A 119 0.05 -6.34 7.77
N THR A 120 0.74 -6.52 6.64
CA THR A 120 0.39 -7.51 5.62
C THR A 120 0.94 -8.91 5.90
N SER A 121 1.74 -9.11 6.98
CA SER A 121 2.30 -10.40 7.34
C SER A 121 1.29 -11.24 8.13
N PRO A 122 1.03 -12.49 7.71
CA PRO A 122 0.09 -13.39 8.41
C PRO A 122 0.52 -13.78 9.84
N GLU A 123 1.75 -13.47 10.25
CA GLU A 123 2.32 -13.89 11.54
C GLU A 123 1.77 -13.13 12.77
N ARG A 124 0.81 -12.23 12.62
CA ARG A 124 0.13 -11.53 13.72
C ARG A 124 -1.33 -11.89 13.88
N ALA A 125 -1.71 -13.15 13.65
CA ALA A 125 -2.96 -13.64 14.20
C ALA A 125 -2.76 -13.95 15.69
N PRO A 126 -3.38 -13.22 16.64
CA PRO A 126 -3.62 -13.77 17.97
C PRO A 126 -4.54 -14.98 17.76
N GLN A 127 -4.21 -16.06 18.43
CA GLN A 127 -4.95 -17.31 18.37
C GLN A 127 -6.46 -17.14 18.60
N VAL A 128 -7.23 -17.84 17.74
CA VAL A 128 -8.57 -18.41 18.01
C VAL A 128 -9.72 -17.44 18.06
N GLN A 129 -10.36 -17.32 16.93
CA GLN A 129 -11.79 -17.49 16.64
C GLN A 129 -11.93 -17.16 15.17
N SER A 130 -12.66 -17.95 14.39
CA SER A 130 -12.97 -17.62 13.00
C SER A 130 -13.42 -16.15 12.95
N SER A 131 -12.54 -15.28 12.45
CA SER A 131 -12.77 -13.83 12.50
C SER A 131 -13.60 -13.39 11.29
N ILE A 132 -14.63 -14.17 10.97
CA ILE A 132 -15.63 -13.79 9.98
C ILE A 132 -16.65 -12.89 10.69
N ILE A 133 -16.78 -11.68 10.22
CA ILE A 133 -17.80 -10.73 10.66
C ILE A 133 -18.88 -10.71 9.60
N GLU A 134 -20.10 -11.11 9.98
CA GLU A 134 -21.26 -11.07 9.09
C GLU A 134 -22.23 -9.98 9.58
N LYS A 135 -22.60 -9.05 8.69
CA LYS A 135 -23.53 -7.96 8.95
C LYS A 135 -24.39 -7.67 7.73
N GLY A 136 -25.64 -8.08 7.80
CA GLY A 136 -26.54 -7.99 6.66
C GLY A 136 -25.94 -8.75 5.48
N ASP A 137 -25.74 -8.02 4.38
CA ASP A 137 -25.19 -8.58 3.14
C ASP A 137 -23.65 -8.57 3.11
N ILE A 138 -23.00 -8.04 4.17
CA ILE A 138 -21.54 -7.92 4.26
C ILE A 138 -20.97 -9.10 5.04
N LYS A 139 -19.99 -9.78 4.45
CA LYS A 139 -19.17 -10.80 5.09
C LYS A 139 -17.70 -10.44 4.97
N LEU A 140 -17.08 -10.13 6.09
CA LEU A 140 -15.67 -9.76 6.18
C LEU A 140 -14.90 -10.91 6.82
N ASP A 141 -14.04 -11.56 6.04
CA ASP A 141 -13.09 -12.57 6.52
C ASP A 141 -11.77 -11.87 6.88
N CYS A 142 -11.55 -11.64 8.17
CA CYS A 142 -10.36 -10.95 8.66
C CYS A 142 -9.10 -11.81 8.55
N ASP A 143 -9.20 -13.12 8.49
CA ASP A 143 -8.05 -14.03 8.41
C ASP A 143 -7.50 -14.08 6.98
N SER A 144 -8.40 -14.22 5.99
CA SER A 144 -8.01 -14.20 4.57
C SER A 144 -7.98 -12.79 3.97
N ARG A 145 -8.42 -11.78 4.72
CA ARG A 145 -8.55 -10.37 4.30
C ARG A 145 -9.45 -10.21 3.07
N ARG A 146 -10.59 -10.90 3.06
CA ARG A 146 -11.55 -10.89 1.96
C ARG A 146 -12.86 -10.26 2.39
N LEU A 147 -13.45 -9.49 1.48
CA LEU A 147 -14.77 -8.90 1.63
C LEU A 147 -15.73 -9.54 0.63
N PHE A 148 -16.91 -9.95 1.12
CA PHE A 148 -18.01 -10.38 0.25
C PHE A 148 -19.24 -9.52 0.52
N ILE A 149 -19.93 -9.12 -0.54
CA ILE A 149 -21.25 -8.44 -0.49
C ILE A 149 -22.21 -9.24 -1.34
N ASN A 150 -23.29 -9.73 -0.75
CA ASN A 150 -24.22 -10.66 -1.40
C ASN A 150 -23.51 -11.84 -2.08
N ASP A 151 -22.56 -12.46 -1.36
CA ASP A 151 -21.70 -13.57 -1.82
C ASP A 151 -20.76 -13.23 -3.00
N ASN A 152 -20.72 -11.99 -3.46
CA ASN A 152 -19.75 -11.53 -4.45
C ASN A 152 -18.50 -11.01 -3.76
N GLU A 153 -17.33 -11.52 -4.13
CA GLU A 153 -16.06 -11.03 -3.61
C GLU A 153 -15.75 -9.63 -4.15
N ILE A 154 -15.40 -8.72 -3.23
CA ILE A 154 -15.01 -7.34 -3.53
C ILE A 154 -13.54 -7.19 -3.19
N ASN A 155 -12.75 -6.81 -4.17
CA ASN A 155 -11.34 -6.55 -3.97
C ASN A 155 -11.14 -5.20 -3.28
N LEU A 156 -10.41 -5.23 -2.17
CA LEU A 156 -9.99 -4.04 -1.43
C LEU A 156 -8.46 -4.00 -1.37
N THR A 157 -7.90 -2.81 -1.47
CA THR A 157 -6.48 -2.61 -1.12
C THR A 157 -6.25 -2.90 0.37
N ALA A 158 -5.01 -3.08 0.76
CA ALA A 158 -4.68 -3.36 2.16
C ALA A 158 -5.21 -2.29 3.12
N ARG A 159 -5.18 -1.02 2.73
CA ARG A 159 -5.66 0.11 3.54
C ARG A 159 -7.18 0.22 3.61
N GLU A 160 -7.85 -0.02 2.50
CA GLU A 160 -9.31 -0.06 2.46
C GLU A 160 -9.85 -1.17 3.35
N PHE A 161 -9.21 -2.35 3.32
CA PHE A 161 -9.57 -3.45 4.20
C PHE A 161 -9.37 -3.10 5.68
N GLU A 162 -8.22 -2.53 6.07
CA GLU A 162 -7.93 -2.13 7.44
C GLU A 162 -8.91 -1.09 7.97
N LEU A 163 -9.27 -0.09 7.15
CA LEU A 163 -10.28 0.90 7.51
C LEU A 163 -11.65 0.26 7.73
N LEU A 164 -12.09 -0.57 6.79
CA LEU A 164 -13.37 -1.26 6.87
C LEU A 164 -13.43 -2.17 8.11
N GLU A 165 -12.38 -2.92 8.38
CA GLU A 165 -12.28 -3.80 9.55
C GLU A 165 -12.44 -3.04 10.87
N ILE A 166 -11.77 -1.88 11.00
CA ILE A 166 -11.88 -1.04 12.20
C ILE A 166 -13.30 -0.52 12.37
N LEU A 167 -13.91 -0.04 11.30
CA LEU A 167 -15.25 0.55 11.34
C LEU A 167 -16.32 -0.52 11.65
N ILE A 168 -16.24 -1.69 11.01
CA ILE A 168 -17.17 -2.81 11.24
C ILE A 168 -17.05 -3.38 12.66
N LYS A 169 -15.82 -3.53 13.17
CA LYS A 169 -15.60 -4.04 14.55
C LYS A 169 -16.08 -3.06 15.62
N ASN A 170 -16.25 -1.79 15.29
CA ASN A 170 -16.57 -0.73 16.25
C ASN A 170 -17.75 0.14 15.79
N GLU A 171 -18.88 -0.45 15.43
CA GLU A 171 -20.04 0.22 14.83
C GLU A 171 -20.56 1.45 15.58
N ASN A 172 -20.50 1.43 16.91
CA ASN A 172 -21.05 2.51 17.72
C ASN A 172 -19.98 3.53 18.14
N LYS A 173 -18.79 3.47 17.53
CA LYS A 173 -17.69 4.36 17.87
C LYS A 173 -17.43 5.35 16.73
N VAL A 174 -17.46 6.62 17.08
CA VAL A 174 -17.05 7.69 16.16
C VAL A 174 -15.54 7.84 16.21
N TYR A 175 -14.91 7.83 15.05
CA TYR A 175 -13.49 8.08 14.90
C TYR A 175 -13.25 9.41 14.18
N SER A 176 -12.29 10.21 14.68
CA SER A 176 -11.80 11.34 13.92
C SER A 176 -10.84 10.85 12.81
N ARG A 177 -10.62 11.69 11.79
CA ARG A 177 -9.66 11.40 10.72
C ARG A 177 -8.26 11.13 11.28
N GLU A 178 -7.84 11.96 12.24
CA GLU A 178 -6.55 11.83 12.92
C GLU A 178 -6.44 10.50 13.66
N SER A 179 -7.53 10.06 14.31
CA SER A 179 -7.55 8.76 14.99
C SER A 179 -7.44 7.60 14.01
N LEU A 180 -8.18 7.63 12.90
CA LEU A 180 -8.08 6.61 11.85
C LEU A 180 -6.70 6.61 11.20
N LEU A 181 -6.15 7.79 10.93
CA LEU A 181 -4.81 7.92 10.36
C LEU A 181 -3.77 7.25 11.26
N LYS A 182 -3.78 7.54 12.56
CA LYS A 182 -2.87 6.93 13.54
C LYS A 182 -3.03 5.41 13.63
N ILE A 183 -4.26 4.91 13.62
CA ILE A 183 -4.53 3.48 13.77
C ILE A 183 -4.08 2.72 12.52
N VAL A 184 -4.42 3.21 11.32
CA VAL A 184 -4.19 2.53 10.04
C VAL A 184 -2.81 2.79 9.48
N TRP A 185 -2.29 4.02 9.57
CA TRP A 185 -0.97 4.38 9.03
C TRP A 185 0.13 4.43 10.09
N GLY A 186 -0.22 4.63 11.36
CA GLY A 186 0.71 4.68 12.50
C GLY A 186 0.81 6.07 13.12
N GLU A 187 1.27 6.13 14.39
CA GLU A 187 1.36 7.41 15.13
C GLU A 187 2.33 8.41 14.50
N ASP A 188 3.40 7.90 13.90
CA ASP A 188 4.46 8.72 13.28
C ASP A 188 4.24 8.93 11.77
N TYR A 189 3.01 8.71 11.27
CA TYR A 189 2.71 8.91 9.86
C TYR A 189 2.78 10.40 9.51
N PRO A 190 3.69 10.82 8.63
CA PRO A 190 3.87 12.23 8.31
C PRO A 190 2.93 12.75 7.21
N GLY A 191 1.97 11.93 6.78
CA GLY A 191 1.00 12.28 5.73
C GLY A 191 -0.16 13.13 6.22
N ASP A 192 -0.94 13.66 5.27
CA ASP A 192 -2.12 14.48 5.54
C ASP A 192 -3.31 13.61 5.97
N VAL A 193 -4.17 14.15 6.82
CA VAL A 193 -5.44 13.52 7.26
C VAL A 193 -6.40 13.24 6.09
N ARG A 194 -6.26 13.96 4.97
CA ARG A 194 -7.01 13.71 3.72
C ARG A 194 -6.76 12.33 3.12
N THR A 195 -5.64 11.69 3.47
CA THR A 195 -5.38 10.28 3.10
C THR A 195 -6.54 9.37 3.51
N VAL A 196 -7.11 9.60 4.69
CA VAL A 196 -8.27 8.83 5.18
C VAL A 196 -9.49 9.06 4.28
N ASP A 197 -9.76 10.32 3.89
CA ASP A 197 -10.94 10.66 3.07
C ASP A 197 -10.91 9.95 1.70
N VAL A 198 -9.73 9.82 1.11
CA VAL A 198 -9.56 9.14 -0.18
C VAL A 198 -9.92 7.66 -0.06
N HIS A 199 -9.40 6.96 0.95
CA HIS A 199 -9.66 5.53 1.14
C HIS A 199 -11.10 5.23 1.60
N VAL A 200 -11.76 6.17 2.29
CA VAL A 200 -13.18 6.02 2.67
C VAL A 200 -14.12 6.24 1.48
N ARG A 201 -13.69 7.01 0.47
CA ARG A 201 -14.51 7.31 -0.70
C ARG A 201 -14.61 6.16 -1.71
N ARG A 202 -13.60 5.33 -1.75
CA ARG A 202 -13.53 4.16 -2.63
C ARG A 202 -14.35 3.03 -2.06
#